data_a26c5b3401e8f131baa2f65c4c891ee0
#
_entry.id   a26c5b3401e8f131baa2f65c4c891ee0
#
_cell.length_a   1.000
_cell.length_b   1.000
_cell.length_c   1.000
_cell.angle_alpha   90.00
_cell.angle_beta   90.00
_cell.angle_gamma   90.00
#
_symmetry.space_group_name_H-M   'P 1'
#
loop_
_entity.id
_entity.type
_entity.pdbx_description
1 polymer ?
#
loop_
_entity_poly.entity_id
_entity_poly.type
_entity_poly.pdbx_seq_one_letter_code
_entity_poly.pdbx_strand_id
1 'polypeptide(L)'
;PIGTGKPKSVFRIKNVVALPQTDGFIRFMGGKKDIVKIVCKGFEAISFNQAEFFKKNKDFNRLEMVGTLGENKFNGKVTPQVDFVSQEVWEEDEIRTSLAEALRAKAKELSA
;
A
#
# COMPACT_ATOMS: atom_id res chain seq x y z
N PRO A 1 27.18 -11.16 -4.28
CA PRO A 1 26.92 -10.95 -4.67
C PRO A 1 26.64 -10.87 -5.47
N ILE A 2 26.71 -11.14 -5.33
CA ILE A 2 26.56 -11.03 -5.94
C ILE A 2 26.19 -10.39 -6.63
N GLY A 3 26.46 -10.57 -7.17
CA GLY A 3 26.31 -9.50 -8.07
C GLY A 3 25.38 -8.87 -7.66
N THR A 4 25.44 -9.52 -7.43
CA THR A 4 24.64 -9.33 -6.66
C THR A 4 24.84 -8.54 -5.52
N GLY A 5 25.56 -7.86 -5.38
CA GLY A 5 25.92 -7.27 -4.22
C GLY A 5 25.32 -5.94 -3.88
N LYS A 6 24.58 -5.36 -4.72
CA LYS A 6 23.94 -4.09 -4.39
C LYS A 6 22.64 -4.32 -3.63
N PRO A 7 22.50 -3.80 -2.40
CA PRO A 7 21.24 -3.89 -1.69
C PRO A 7 20.18 -3.09 -2.43
N LYS A 8 18.95 -3.61 -2.42
CA LYS A 8 17.82 -2.86 -2.97
C LYS A 8 17.57 -1.64 -2.12
N SER A 9 17.25 -0.52 -2.75
CA SER A 9 16.88 0.68 -2.03
C SER A 9 15.57 0.47 -1.29
N VAL A 10 15.54 0.88 -0.04
CA VAL A 10 14.34 0.80 0.79
C VAL A 10 13.68 2.18 0.79
N PHE A 11 12.38 2.18 0.56
CA PHE A 11 11.59 3.40 0.47
C PHE A 11 10.49 3.39 1.52
N ARG A 12 10.17 4.57 2.02
CA ARG A 12 8.96 4.78 2.81
C ARG A 12 7.92 5.39 1.89
N ILE A 13 6.81 4.70 1.72
CA ILE A 13 5.72 5.12 0.85
C ILE A 13 4.57 5.54 1.74
N LYS A 14 4.27 6.84 1.73
CA LYS A 14 3.25 7.43 2.57
C LYS A 14 1.93 7.57 1.83
N ASN A 15 0.85 7.51 2.57
CA ASN A 15 -0.49 7.78 2.08
C ASN A 15 -0.88 6.91 0.88
N VAL A 16 -0.61 5.62 0.99
CA VAL A 16 -1.00 4.65 -0.02
C VAL A 16 -2.50 4.44 0.05
N VAL A 17 -3.16 4.47 -1.10
CA VAL A 17 -4.59 4.24 -1.19
C VAL A 17 -4.84 2.77 -1.45
N ALA A 18 -5.45 2.08 -0.50
CA ALA A 18 -5.92 0.72 -0.70
C ALA A 18 -7.29 0.76 -1.37
N LEU A 19 -7.69 -0.36 -1.97
CA LEU A 19 -8.95 -0.46 -2.68
C LEU A 19 -9.87 -1.49 -2.00
N PRO A 20 -10.40 -1.17 -0.80
CA PRO A 20 -11.21 -2.13 -0.04
C PRO A 20 -12.50 -2.55 -0.73
N GLN A 21 -12.99 -1.77 -1.68
CA GLN A 21 -14.14 -2.11 -2.49
C GLN A 21 -13.84 -3.19 -3.53
N THR A 22 -12.56 -3.47 -3.78
CA THR A 22 -12.14 -4.52 -4.70
C THR A 22 -12.27 -5.86 -4.02
N ASP A 23 -12.95 -6.81 -4.66
CA ASP A 23 -13.09 -8.15 -4.10
C ASP A 23 -11.72 -8.81 -3.98
N GLY A 24 -11.41 -9.28 -2.78
CA GLY A 24 -10.12 -9.89 -2.50
C GLY A 24 -8.96 -8.91 -2.47
N PHE A 25 -9.18 -7.67 -2.03
CA PHE A 25 -8.09 -6.69 -1.97
C PHE A 25 -6.99 -7.09 -0.97
N ILE A 26 -7.31 -7.92 0.00
CA ILE A 26 -6.32 -8.56 0.89
C ILE A 26 -6.39 -10.06 0.64
N ARG A 27 -5.25 -10.65 0.29
CA ARG A 27 -5.15 -12.09 0.06
C ARG A 27 -4.01 -12.67 0.87
N PHE A 28 -4.24 -13.84 1.43
CA PHE A 28 -3.22 -14.57 2.17
C PHE A 28 -2.80 -15.78 1.34
N MET A 29 -1.50 -15.94 1.14
CA MET A 29 -0.93 -16.95 0.25
C MET A 29 0.14 -17.77 0.97
N GLY A 30 0.61 -18.79 0.28
CA GLY A 30 1.60 -19.71 0.83
C GLY A 30 0.96 -20.88 1.56
N GLY A 31 1.74 -21.89 1.87
CA GLY A 31 1.25 -23.11 2.53
C GLY A 31 0.71 -22.83 3.93
N LYS A 32 1.27 -21.86 4.62
CA LYS A 32 0.85 -21.46 5.97
C LYS A 32 0.07 -20.16 5.97
N LYS A 33 -0.24 -19.62 4.80
CA LYS A 33 -0.90 -18.31 4.64
C LYS A 33 -0.16 -17.20 5.39
N ASP A 34 1.15 -17.23 5.31
CA ASP A 34 2.04 -16.27 5.95
C ASP A 34 2.49 -15.14 5.01
N ILE A 35 2.02 -15.18 3.76
CA ILE A 35 2.27 -14.13 2.78
C ILE A 35 0.97 -13.35 2.59
N VAL A 36 1.04 -12.03 2.67
CA VAL A 36 -0.10 -11.16 2.44
C VAL A 36 0.12 -10.31 1.20
N LYS A 37 -0.91 -10.19 0.39
CA LYS A 37 -0.92 -9.35 -0.80
C LYS A 37 -2.08 -8.38 -0.72
N ILE A 38 -1.82 -7.11 -0.98
CA ILE A 38 -2.83 -6.05 -0.88
C ILE A 38 -2.91 -5.32 -2.21
N VAL A 39 -4.12 -5.18 -2.73
CA VAL A 39 -4.36 -4.41 -3.95
C VAL A 39 -4.47 -2.94 -3.59
N CYS A 40 -3.58 -2.13 -4.14
CA CYS A 40 -3.54 -0.70 -3.93
C CYS A 40 -3.79 0.03 -5.25
N LYS A 41 -4.05 1.32 -5.16
CA LYS A 41 -4.26 2.13 -6.34
C LYS A 41 -2.94 2.29 -7.10
N GLY A 42 -2.87 1.68 -8.28
CA GLY A 42 -1.71 1.78 -9.17
C GLY A 42 -0.63 0.72 -8.98
N PHE A 43 -0.72 -0.10 -7.92
CA PHE A 43 0.27 -1.14 -7.69
C PHE A 43 -0.26 -2.19 -6.71
N GLU A 44 0.53 -3.23 -6.51
CA GLU A 44 0.23 -4.26 -5.52
C GLU A 44 1.32 -4.25 -4.45
N ALA A 45 0.93 -4.51 -3.21
CA ALA A 45 1.87 -4.62 -2.10
C ALA A 45 1.89 -6.08 -1.62
N ILE A 46 3.07 -6.59 -1.32
CA ILE A 46 3.24 -7.95 -0.83
C ILE A 46 4.19 -7.95 0.36
N SER A 47 3.92 -8.81 1.33
CA SER A 47 4.83 -9.01 2.45
C SER A 47 4.88 -10.48 2.83
N PHE A 48 6.08 -10.94 3.14
CA PHE A 48 6.33 -12.32 3.52
C PHE A 48 6.34 -12.52 5.04
N ASN A 49 6.18 -11.47 5.82
CA ASN A 49 6.27 -11.55 7.28
C ASN A 49 5.22 -10.74 8.04
N GLN A 50 4.26 -10.13 7.36
CA GLN A 50 3.27 -9.25 7.99
C GLN A 50 1.83 -9.78 7.87
N ALA A 51 1.64 -11.02 7.48
CA ALA A 51 0.31 -11.59 7.30
C ALA A 51 -0.52 -11.57 8.59
N GLU A 52 0.11 -11.86 9.73
CA GLU A 52 -0.58 -11.85 11.02
C GLU A 52 -1.19 -10.49 11.36
N PHE A 53 -0.47 -9.42 11.04
CA PHE A 53 -0.98 -8.07 11.25
C PHE A 53 -2.28 -7.85 10.48
N PHE A 54 -2.30 -8.26 9.20
CA PHE A 54 -3.47 -8.04 8.34
C PHE A 54 -4.60 -9.01 8.60
N LYS A 55 -4.34 -10.15 9.23
CA LYS A 55 -5.41 -11.03 9.70
C LYS A 55 -6.23 -10.37 10.81
N LYS A 56 -5.61 -9.49 11.57
CA LYS A 56 -6.25 -8.76 12.68
C LYS A 56 -6.71 -7.36 12.30
N ASN A 57 -6.13 -6.77 11.25
CA ASN A 57 -6.38 -5.39 10.87
C ASN A 57 -6.78 -5.33 9.40
N LYS A 58 -8.06 -5.57 9.12
CA LYS A 58 -8.60 -5.58 7.76
C LYS A 58 -9.37 -4.32 7.40
N ASP A 59 -9.69 -3.50 8.39
CA ASP A 59 -10.52 -2.31 8.21
C ASP A 59 -9.64 -1.09 8.03
N PHE A 60 -9.23 -0.86 6.80
CA PHE A 60 -8.43 0.32 6.46
C PHE A 60 -8.61 0.67 4.99
N ASN A 61 -8.37 1.92 4.64
CA ASN A 61 -8.33 2.36 3.24
C ASN A 61 -7.08 3.17 2.91
N ARG A 62 -6.23 3.41 3.89
CA ARG A 62 -4.95 4.07 3.71
C ARG A 62 -3.87 3.32 4.46
N LEU A 63 -2.68 3.35 3.92
CA LEU A 63 -1.54 2.77 4.63
C LEU A 63 -0.24 3.47 4.27
N GLU A 64 0.72 3.35 5.17
CA GLU A 64 2.10 3.74 4.95
C GLU A 64 2.92 2.46 5.05
N MET A 65 3.89 2.30 4.17
CA MET A 65 4.70 1.09 4.17
C MET A 65 6.16 1.41 3.92
N VAL A 66 7.02 0.57 4.44
CA VAL A 66 8.46 0.63 4.19
C VAL A 66 8.85 -0.65 3.47
N GLY A 67 9.48 -0.52 2.33
CA GLY A 67 9.84 -1.69 1.54
C GLY A 67 10.64 -1.34 0.30
N THR A 68 10.73 -2.29 -0.61
CA THR A 68 11.46 -2.16 -1.84
C THR A 68 10.52 -2.25 -3.03
N LEU A 69 10.87 -1.53 -4.11
CA LEU A 69 10.12 -1.57 -5.35
C LEU A 69 10.57 -2.74 -6.21
N GLY A 70 9.62 -3.39 -6.84
CA GLY A 70 9.89 -4.47 -7.77
C GLY A 70 8.81 -4.55 -8.81
N GLU A 71 8.79 -5.64 -9.55
CA GLU A 71 7.83 -5.89 -10.60
C GLU A 71 7.29 -7.29 -10.49
N ASN A 72 6.00 -7.43 -10.77
CA ASN A 72 5.37 -8.73 -10.91
C ASN A 72 5.10 -8.94 -12.40
N LYS A 73 5.68 -10.00 -12.96
CA LYS A 73 5.47 -10.36 -14.37
C LYS A 73 4.55 -11.57 -14.43
N PHE A 74 3.43 -11.40 -15.11
CA PHE A 74 2.46 -12.48 -15.27
C PHE A 74 1.77 -12.34 -16.62
N ASN A 75 1.79 -13.39 -17.40
CA ASN A 75 1.17 -13.44 -18.74
C ASN A 75 1.58 -12.27 -19.64
N GLY A 76 2.85 -11.90 -19.63
CA GLY A 76 3.37 -10.81 -20.44
C GLY A 76 3.07 -9.42 -19.90
N LYS A 77 2.35 -9.32 -18.79
CA LYS A 77 2.10 -8.05 -18.13
C LYS A 77 3.09 -7.81 -17.01
N VAL A 78 3.53 -6.58 -16.88
CA VAL A 78 4.41 -6.14 -15.80
C VAL A 78 3.63 -5.18 -14.92
N THR A 79 3.49 -5.53 -13.65
CA THR A 79 2.77 -4.72 -12.67
C THR A 79 3.75 -4.27 -11.59
N PRO A 80 3.76 -2.98 -11.23
CA PRO A 80 4.58 -2.54 -10.10
C PRO A 80 4.17 -3.23 -8.81
N GLN A 81 5.14 -3.63 -8.02
CA GLN A 81 4.92 -4.33 -6.76
C GLN A 81 5.85 -3.78 -5.69
N VAL A 82 5.33 -3.58 -4.50
CA VAL A 82 6.11 -3.16 -3.34
C VAL A 82 6.21 -4.35 -2.39
N ASP A 83 7.44 -4.74 -2.08
CA ASP A 83 7.71 -5.76 -1.07
C ASP A 83 7.99 -5.02 0.23
N PHE A 84 7.04 -5.02 1.16
CA PHE A 84 7.14 -4.23 2.37
C PHE A 84 7.47 -5.11 3.59
N VAL A 85 8.15 -4.51 4.55
CA VAL A 85 8.57 -5.19 5.78
C VAL A 85 7.94 -4.56 7.02
N SER A 86 7.42 -3.35 6.90
CA SER A 86 6.67 -2.71 7.97
C SER A 86 5.59 -1.81 7.39
N GLN A 87 4.55 -1.53 8.18
CA GLN A 87 3.39 -0.79 7.70
C GLN A 87 2.62 -0.18 8.85
N GLU A 88 1.87 0.88 8.52
CA GLU A 88 0.83 1.44 9.38
C GLU A 88 -0.43 1.54 8.51
N VAL A 89 -1.58 1.29 9.10
CA VAL A 89 -2.86 1.34 8.38
C VAL A 89 -3.85 2.19 9.16
N TRP A 90 -4.77 2.84 8.43
CA TRP A 90 -5.82 3.64 9.05
C TRP A 90 -6.99 3.78 8.09
N GLU A 91 -8.12 4.23 8.63
CA GLU A 91 -9.27 4.59 7.82
C GLU A 91 -9.30 6.11 7.65
N GLU A 92 -9.47 6.56 6.43
CA GLU A 92 -9.63 7.96 6.14
C GLU A 92 -10.98 8.16 5.45
N ASP A 93 -11.76 9.09 5.97
CA ASP A 93 -13.05 9.42 5.39
C ASP A 93 -12.83 10.32 4.17
N GLU A 94 -13.14 9.81 3.00
CA GLU A 94 -12.94 10.55 1.75
C GLU A 94 -13.81 11.81 1.66
N ILE A 95 -15.02 11.75 2.22
CA ILE A 95 -15.89 12.93 2.27
C ILE A 95 -15.24 14.00 3.13
N ARG A 96 -14.69 13.62 4.26
CA ARG A 96 -14.02 14.53 5.18
C ARG A 96 -12.77 15.13 4.56
N THR A 97 -12.01 14.32 3.84
CA THR A 97 -10.82 14.77 3.12
C THR A 97 -11.18 15.79 2.05
N SER A 98 -12.21 15.50 1.25
CA SER A 98 -12.68 16.41 0.21
C SER A 98 -13.16 17.73 0.79
N LEU A 99 -13.86 17.69 1.92
CA LEU A 99 -14.31 18.90 2.60
C LEU A 99 -13.12 19.72 3.12
N ALA A 100 -12.12 19.06 3.70
CA ALA A 100 -10.92 19.74 4.18
C ALA A 100 -10.17 20.42 3.04
N GLU A 101 -10.05 19.76 1.89
CA GLU A 101 -9.42 20.34 0.71
C GLU A 101 -10.21 21.55 0.19
N ALA A 102 -11.53 21.44 0.15
CA ALA A 102 -12.39 22.55 -0.26
C ALA A 102 -12.26 23.75 0.68
N LEU A 103 -12.18 23.50 1.97
CA LEU A 103 -11.99 24.55 2.97
C LEU A 103 -10.63 25.24 2.83
N ARG A 104 -9.59 24.47 2.55
CA ARG A 104 -8.25 25.02 2.33
C ARG A 104 -8.19 25.89 1.08
N ALA A 105 -8.81 25.43 0.00
CA ALA A 105 -8.87 26.19 -1.24
C ALA A 105 -9.61 27.51 -1.04
N LYS A 106 -10.73 27.47 -0.32
CA LYS A 106 -11.52 28.67 -0.03
C LYS A 106 -10.76 29.64 0.87
N ALA A 107 -10.08 29.14 1.88
CA ALA A 107 -9.26 29.98 2.76
C ALA A 107 -8.12 30.65 1.97
N LYS A 108 -7.55 29.95 1.01
CA LYS A 108 -6.51 30.49 0.16
C LYS A 108 -7.03 31.61 -0.73
N GLU A 109 -8.23 31.49 -1.27
CA GLU A 109 -8.88 32.55 -2.04
C GLU A 109 -9.14 33.79 -1.18
N LEU A 110 -9.61 33.59 0.05
CA LEU A 110 -9.93 34.68 0.94
C LEU A 110 -8.70 35.40 1.47
N SER A 111 -7.54 34.76 1.47
CA SER A 111 -6.30 35.36 1.96
C SER A 111 -5.48 36.05 0.86
N ALA A 112 -5.93 35.95 -0.38
CA ALA A 112 -5.21 36.53 -1.51
C ALA A 112 -5.43 38.06 -1.64
#